data_e0fd4c225862c980367b7480605257b5
#
_entry.id   e0fd4c225862c980367b7480605257b5
#
_cell.length_a   1.000
_cell.length_b   1.000
_cell.length_c   1.000
_cell.angle_alpha   90.00
_cell.angle_beta   90.00
_cell.angle_gamma   90.00
#
_symmetry.space_group_name_H-M   'P 1'
#
loop_
_entity.id
_entity.type
_entity.pdbx_description
1 polymer ?
#
loop_
_entity_poly.entity_id
_entity_poly.type
_entity_poly.pdbx_seq_one_letter_code
_entity_poly.pdbx_strand_id
1 'polypeptide(L)'
;MEGEDRLVLSEAMKTLFLNPPSFENFDGGAGARWPATRETESFWYAAELTYPAGVLSDSKLRDAPPRKATSTQTAEVARRYDFVVVFTSCVGFQSDVRLARRLKDVKPEIKIAFVGPHVRVQPTESLKASRDIDFIVRAEFDHAVVEFARQALQLFPQGGTVLG
;
A
#
# COMPACT_ATOMS: atom_id res chain seq x y z
N MET A 1 42.62 4.72 18.13
CA MET A 1 42.06 3.57 17.36
C MET A 1 40.57 3.67 17.53
N GLU A 2 39.98 4.53 16.73
CA GLU A 2 38.55 4.85 16.80
C GLU A 2 37.83 3.85 15.90
N GLY A 3 37.08 2.97 16.54
CA GLY A 3 36.14 2.12 15.84
C GLY A 3 34.99 2.97 15.34
N GLU A 4 34.93 3.21 14.04
CA GLU A 4 33.75 3.74 13.39
C GLU A 4 32.61 2.75 13.59
N ASP A 5 31.75 3.09 14.51
CA ASP A 5 30.42 2.46 14.65
C ASP A 5 29.60 2.87 13.43
N ARG A 6 29.85 2.18 12.33
CA ARG A 6 29.08 2.30 11.10
C ARG A 6 27.68 1.79 11.43
N LEU A 7 26.80 2.70 11.83
CA LEU A 7 25.36 2.46 11.87
C LEU A 7 24.99 1.85 10.51
N VAL A 8 24.89 0.53 10.45
CA VAL A 8 24.26 -0.15 9.34
C VAL A 8 22.81 0.29 9.39
N LEU A 9 22.47 1.31 8.63
CA LEU A 9 21.10 1.67 8.38
C LEU A 9 20.45 0.42 7.81
N SER A 10 19.62 -0.23 8.61
CA SER A 10 18.83 -1.38 8.18
C SER A 10 18.05 -0.93 6.95
N GLU A 11 18.42 -1.46 5.80
CA GLU A 11 17.70 -1.20 4.56
C GLU A 11 16.25 -1.63 4.79
N ALA A 12 15.31 -0.72 4.61
CA ALA A 12 13.90 -1.07 4.67
C ALA A 12 13.46 -1.68 3.32
N MET A 13 12.40 -2.48 3.33
CA MET A 13 11.81 -2.98 2.07
C MET A 13 11.39 -1.79 1.21
N LYS A 14 11.68 -1.86 -0.10
CA LYS A 14 11.17 -0.86 -1.04
C LYS A 14 9.65 -0.83 -0.99
N THR A 15 9.10 0.24 -0.45
CA THR A 15 7.68 0.32 -0.11
C THR A 15 6.95 1.33 -0.96
N LEU A 16 5.81 0.93 -1.51
CA LEU A 16 4.88 1.81 -2.20
C LEU A 16 3.64 2.04 -1.34
N PHE A 17 3.43 3.27 -0.90
CA PHE A 17 2.17 3.71 -0.31
C PHE A 17 1.24 4.14 -1.44
N LEU A 18 0.10 3.49 -1.54
CA LEU A 18 -0.79 3.60 -2.68
C LEU A 18 -2.19 4.06 -2.28
N ASN A 19 -2.59 5.23 -2.78
CA ASN A 19 -4.00 5.55 -2.95
C ASN A 19 -4.43 4.98 -4.31
N PRO A 20 -5.28 3.93 -4.32
CA PRO A 20 -5.56 3.16 -5.53
C PRO A 20 -6.25 3.97 -6.63
N PRO A 21 -6.20 3.51 -7.89
CA PRO A 21 -6.94 4.12 -8.98
C PRO A 21 -8.43 4.20 -8.71
N SER A 22 -9.06 5.21 -9.25
CA SER A 22 -10.52 5.28 -9.31
C SER A 22 -11.07 4.14 -10.15
N PHE A 23 -12.31 3.73 -9.89
CA PHE A 23 -13.00 2.65 -10.59
C PHE A 23 -14.28 3.18 -11.23
N GLU A 24 -14.74 2.54 -12.30
CA GLU A 24 -16.01 2.84 -12.98
C GLU A 24 -16.23 4.33 -13.35
N ASN A 25 -15.19 4.95 -13.92
CA ASN A 25 -15.18 6.39 -14.27
C ASN A 25 -15.43 7.32 -13.07
N PHE A 26 -15.10 6.86 -11.92
CA PHE A 26 -15.31 7.48 -10.65
C PHE A 26 -14.29 8.58 -10.40
N ASP A 27 -14.71 9.80 -10.30
CA ASP A 27 -13.88 10.92 -9.85
C ASP A 27 -13.95 11.02 -8.33
N GLY A 28 -13.06 10.31 -7.66
CA GLY A 28 -12.91 10.38 -6.23
C GLY A 28 -11.62 11.09 -5.86
N GLY A 29 -11.72 12.22 -5.20
CA GLY A 29 -10.55 12.82 -4.55
C GLY A 29 -9.92 11.86 -3.55
N ALA A 30 -8.64 12.08 -3.22
CA ALA A 30 -7.93 11.31 -2.22
C ALA A 30 -8.76 11.21 -0.92
N GLY A 31 -8.84 10.00 -0.38
CA GLY A 31 -9.58 9.68 0.84
C GLY A 31 -11.10 9.55 0.66
N ALA A 32 -11.69 10.10 -0.36
CA ALA A 32 -13.15 10.05 -0.52
C ALA A 32 -13.60 8.98 -1.53
N ARG A 33 -12.93 8.80 -2.64
CA ARG A 33 -13.27 7.83 -3.71
C ARG A 33 -14.78 7.50 -3.80
N TRP A 34 -15.62 8.56 -3.70
CA TRP A 34 -17.07 8.43 -3.74
C TRP A 34 -17.57 8.39 -5.17
N PRO A 35 -18.62 7.58 -5.48
CA PRO A 35 -19.28 7.63 -6.78
C PRO A 35 -20.06 8.95 -6.93
N ALA A 36 -19.37 10.03 -7.26
CA ALA A 36 -19.98 11.32 -7.52
C ALA A 36 -19.39 11.93 -8.77
N THR A 37 -20.24 12.26 -9.71
CA THR A 37 -19.89 13.17 -10.80
C THR A 37 -19.75 14.56 -10.19
N ARG A 38 -18.58 15.16 -10.28
CA ARG A 38 -18.34 16.51 -9.79
C ARG A 38 -18.24 17.46 -10.97
N GLU A 39 -18.77 18.64 -10.81
CA GLU A 39 -18.64 19.72 -11.80
C GLU A 39 -17.19 20.24 -11.88
N THR A 40 -16.44 20.11 -10.80
CA THR A 40 -15.04 20.49 -10.70
C THR A 40 -14.19 19.30 -10.23
N GLU A 41 -13.12 19.00 -10.96
CA GLU A 41 -12.12 18.05 -10.50
C GLU A 41 -11.42 18.62 -9.25
N SER A 42 -11.65 18.00 -8.11
CA SER A 42 -11.03 18.38 -6.83
C SER A 42 -10.43 17.14 -6.21
N PHE A 43 -9.11 17.08 -6.18
CA PHE A 43 -8.38 16.00 -5.56
C PHE A 43 -7.76 16.47 -4.24
N TRP A 44 -8.05 15.73 -3.18
CA TRP A 44 -7.41 15.94 -1.90
C TRP A 44 -6.20 15.03 -1.82
N TYR A 45 -5.14 15.50 -1.18
CA TYR A 45 -3.97 14.67 -0.95
C TYR A 45 -4.33 13.46 -0.07
N ALA A 46 -3.69 12.34 -0.34
CA ALA A 46 -3.75 11.15 0.49
C ALA A 46 -2.93 11.38 1.78
N ALA A 47 -3.39 12.31 2.61
CA ALA A 47 -2.66 12.80 3.78
C ALA A 47 -2.30 11.65 4.74
N GLU A 48 -3.19 10.68 4.87
CA GLU A 48 -3.00 9.51 5.72
C GLU A 48 -1.79 8.66 5.31
N LEU A 49 -1.39 8.70 4.04
CA LEU A 49 -0.24 7.96 3.54
C LEU A 49 1.05 8.76 3.53
N THR A 50 0.98 10.09 3.70
CA THR A 50 2.16 10.95 3.59
C THR A 50 3.13 10.79 4.75
N TYR A 51 2.60 10.64 5.95
CA TYR A 51 3.43 10.50 7.15
C TYR A 51 4.27 9.22 7.12
N PRO A 52 3.69 8.01 7.00
CA PRO A 52 4.49 6.79 6.95
C PRO A 52 5.42 6.75 5.74
N ALA A 53 5.02 7.31 4.61
CA ALA A 53 5.89 7.42 3.44
C ALA A 53 7.07 8.38 3.67
N GLY A 54 6.90 9.41 4.48
CA GLY A 54 7.98 10.34 4.81
C GLY A 54 8.98 9.81 5.84
N VAL A 55 8.53 8.89 6.70
CA VAL A 55 9.36 8.31 7.77
C VAL A 55 10.18 7.11 7.29
N LEU A 56 9.68 6.37 6.32
CA LEU A 56 10.33 5.16 5.80
C LEU A 56 11.28 5.50 4.65
N SER A 57 12.57 5.22 4.82
CA SER A 57 13.53 5.25 3.72
C SER A 57 13.12 4.27 2.62
N ASP A 58 13.51 4.51 1.38
CA ASP A 58 13.15 3.69 0.22
C ASP A 58 11.63 3.52 0.02
N SER A 59 10.87 4.53 0.37
CA SER A 59 9.44 4.56 0.12
C SER A 59 9.03 5.60 -0.92
N LYS A 60 7.87 5.38 -1.53
CA LYS A 60 7.20 6.34 -2.40
C LYS A 60 5.71 6.34 -2.11
N LEU A 61 5.12 7.52 -2.20
CA LEU A 61 3.67 7.69 -2.24
C LEU A 61 3.22 7.82 -3.70
N ARG A 62 2.22 7.02 -4.08
CA ARG A 62 1.53 7.14 -5.35
C ARG A 62 0.06 7.44 -5.09
N ASP A 63 -0.35 8.62 -5.46
CA ASP A 63 -1.75 9.01 -5.54
C ASP A 63 -2.20 8.78 -7.00
N ALA A 64 -2.98 7.73 -7.23
CA ALA A 64 -3.35 7.30 -8.57
C ALA A 64 -4.53 8.09 -9.16
N PRO A 65 -5.58 8.47 -8.41
CA PRO A 65 -6.74 9.19 -8.95
C PRO A 65 -6.41 10.51 -9.65
N PRO A 66 -5.62 11.44 -9.06
CA PRO A 66 -5.29 12.70 -9.74
C PRO A 66 -4.49 12.50 -11.03
N ARG A 67 -3.83 11.36 -11.14
CA ARG A 67 -3.05 10.99 -12.33
C ARG A 67 -3.87 10.27 -13.38
N LYS A 68 -5.14 10.04 -13.13
CA LYS A 68 -6.03 9.21 -13.97
C LYS A 68 -5.38 7.86 -14.33
N ALA A 69 -4.59 7.33 -13.38
CA ALA A 69 -3.85 6.10 -13.59
C ALA A 69 -4.78 4.89 -13.57
N THR A 70 -4.58 3.98 -14.50
CA THR A 70 -5.30 2.71 -14.54
C THR A 70 -4.71 1.70 -13.55
N SER A 71 -5.47 0.66 -13.24
CA SER A 71 -4.98 -0.46 -12.42
C SER A 71 -3.77 -1.16 -13.06
N THR A 72 -3.74 -1.26 -14.39
CA THR A 72 -2.61 -1.85 -15.14
C THR A 72 -1.35 -0.98 -15.01
N GLN A 73 -1.47 0.33 -15.23
CA GLN A 73 -0.34 1.25 -15.05
C GLN A 73 0.17 1.28 -13.61
N THR A 74 -0.74 1.18 -12.65
CA THR A 74 -0.40 1.15 -11.23
C THR A 74 0.35 -0.12 -10.87
N ALA A 75 -0.11 -1.28 -11.35
CA ALA A 75 0.55 -2.56 -11.11
C ALA A 75 1.96 -2.59 -11.75
N GLU A 76 2.14 -2.03 -12.94
CA GLU A 76 3.45 -1.96 -13.58
C GLU A 76 4.45 -1.09 -12.78
N VAL A 77 3.98 0.02 -12.22
CA VAL A 77 4.82 0.84 -11.32
C VAL A 77 5.17 0.08 -10.05
N ALA A 78 4.21 -0.65 -9.48
CA ALA A 78 4.39 -1.41 -8.25
C ALA A 78 5.42 -2.56 -8.37
N ARG A 79 5.69 -3.05 -9.58
CA ARG A 79 6.72 -4.07 -9.86
C ARG A 79 8.10 -3.72 -9.26
N ARG A 80 8.40 -2.43 -9.08
CA ARG A 80 9.69 -1.93 -8.57
C ARG A 80 9.79 -1.98 -7.05
N TYR A 81 8.74 -2.40 -6.37
CA TYR A 81 8.62 -2.40 -4.91
C TYR A 81 8.46 -3.83 -4.40
N ASP A 82 8.80 -4.02 -3.14
CA ASP A 82 8.70 -5.31 -2.47
C ASP A 82 7.48 -5.37 -1.56
N PHE A 83 7.01 -4.20 -1.15
CA PHE A 83 5.86 -4.02 -0.28
C PHE A 83 4.94 -2.92 -0.82
N VAL A 84 3.64 -3.18 -0.86
CA VAL A 84 2.62 -2.20 -1.24
C VAL A 84 1.59 -2.07 -0.12
N VAL A 85 1.42 -0.84 0.34
CA VAL A 85 0.40 -0.47 1.33
C VAL A 85 -0.74 0.21 0.59
N VAL A 86 -1.89 -0.45 0.55
CA VAL A 86 -3.07 0.00 -0.19
C VAL A 86 -4.06 0.64 0.78
N PHE A 87 -4.35 1.93 0.59
CA PHE A 87 -5.39 2.62 1.35
C PHE A 87 -6.75 2.31 0.76
N THR A 88 -7.59 1.57 1.48
CA THR A 88 -8.90 1.13 1.01
C THR A 88 -10.06 1.76 1.75
N SER A 89 -11.06 2.19 1.00
CA SER A 89 -12.35 2.68 1.52
C SER A 89 -13.42 1.60 1.39
N CYS A 90 -14.54 1.77 2.10
CA CYS A 90 -15.67 0.83 2.00
C CYS A 90 -16.20 0.71 0.57
N VAL A 91 -16.23 1.81 -0.16
CA VAL A 91 -16.74 1.84 -1.55
C VAL A 91 -15.73 1.25 -2.52
N GLY A 92 -14.44 1.48 -2.30
CA GLY A 92 -13.36 1.02 -3.18
C GLY A 92 -12.92 -0.42 -2.97
N PHE A 93 -13.27 -1.04 -1.86
CA PHE A 93 -12.69 -2.30 -1.40
C PHE A 93 -12.67 -3.39 -2.48
N GLN A 94 -13.78 -3.65 -3.15
CA GLN A 94 -13.86 -4.68 -4.18
C GLN A 94 -12.96 -4.40 -5.38
N SER A 95 -12.80 -3.13 -5.73
CA SER A 95 -11.86 -2.72 -6.77
C SER A 95 -10.41 -2.91 -6.33
N ASP A 96 -10.12 -2.62 -5.07
CA ASP A 96 -8.79 -2.75 -4.48
C ASP A 96 -8.39 -4.22 -4.34
N VAL A 97 -9.33 -5.11 -4.04
CA VAL A 97 -9.11 -6.57 -4.08
C VAL A 97 -8.71 -7.03 -5.48
N ARG A 98 -9.39 -6.54 -6.53
CA ARG A 98 -8.99 -6.83 -7.91
C ARG A 98 -7.61 -6.26 -8.27
N LEU A 99 -7.29 -5.10 -7.71
CA LEU A 99 -5.95 -4.52 -7.87
C LEU A 99 -4.88 -5.38 -7.18
N ALA A 100 -5.14 -5.88 -5.97
CA ALA A 100 -4.21 -6.78 -5.27
C ALA A 100 -3.86 -8.00 -6.15
N ARG A 101 -4.86 -8.59 -6.80
CA ARG A 101 -4.64 -9.67 -7.76
C ARG A 101 -3.70 -9.25 -8.88
N ARG A 102 -3.93 -8.10 -9.51
CA ARG A 102 -3.06 -7.59 -10.58
C ARG A 102 -1.62 -7.32 -10.10
N LEU A 103 -1.47 -6.85 -8.87
CA LEU A 103 -0.14 -6.66 -8.26
C LEU A 103 0.60 -8.00 -8.15
N LYS A 104 -0.06 -9.06 -7.69
CA LYS A 104 0.50 -10.41 -7.62
C LYS A 104 0.77 -11.00 -9.01
N ASP A 105 -0.06 -10.71 -10.01
CA ASP A 105 0.15 -11.18 -11.38
C ASP A 105 1.44 -10.61 -11.99
N VAL A 106 1.80 -9.36 -11.68
CA VAL A 106 3.04 -8.74 -12.19
C VAL A 106 4.28 -9.03 -11.34
N LYS A 107 4.09 -9.31 -10.04
CA LYS A 107 5.16 -9.66 -9.11
C LYS A 107 4.61 -10.56 -7.99
N PRO A 108 4.65 -11.89 -8.16
CA PRO A 108 4.04 -12.83 -7.22
C PRO A 108 4.55 -12.71 -5.77
N GLU A 109 5.81 -12.36 -5.59
CA GLU A 109 6.45 -12.22 -4.29
C GLU A 109 6.15 -10.90 -3.57
N ILE A 110 5.52 -9.93 -4.25
CA ILE A 110 5.19 -8.64 -3.63
C ILE A 110 4.30 -8.83 -2.40
N LYS A 111 4.64 -8.15 -1.32
CA LYS A 111 3.78 -8.15 -0.12
C LYS A 111 2.76 -7.04 -0.20
N ILE A 112 1.53 -7.33 0.20
CA ILE A 112 0.41 -6.39 0.09
C ILE A 112 -0.28 -6.27 1.44
N ALA A 113 -0.30 -5.04 1.97
CA ALA A 113 -1.07 -4.68 3.15
C ALA A 113 -2.25 -3.78 2.77
N PHE A 114 -3.42 -4.04 3.34
CA PHE A 114 -4.55 -3.13 3.27
C PHE A 114 -4.68 -2.35 4.57
N VAL A 115 -4.86 -1.04 4.44
CA VAL A 115 -5.09 -0.08 5.52
C VAL A 115 -6.33 0.77 5.23
N GLY A 116 -6.83 1.47 6.21
CA GLY A 116 -7.92 2.43 6.03
C GLY A 116 -9.26 1.97 6.58
N PRO A 117 -10.32 2.75 6.33
CA PRO A 117 -11.62 2.60 7.01
C PRO A 117 -12.26 1.22 6.86
N HIS A 118 -12.20 0.62 5.67
CA HIS A 118 -12.86 -0.66 5.43
C HIS A 118 -12.28 -1.79 6.29
N VAL A 119 -10.98 -1.96 6.27
CA VAL A 119 -10.31 -3.04 7.01
C VAL A 119 -10.36 -2.83 8.52
N ARG A 120 -10.55 -1.58 8.96
CA ARG A 120 -10.75 -1.25 10.37
C ARG A 120 -12.07 -1.80 10.90
N VAL A 121 -13.12 -1.75 10.08
CA VAL A 121 -14.48 -2.19 10.46
C VAL A 121 -14.68 -3.69 10.22
N GLN A 122 -14.14 -4.22 9.12
CA GLN A 122 -14.33 -5.61 8.70
C GLN A 122 -12.99 -6.33 8.48
N PRO A 123 -12.16 -6.50 9.53
CA PRO A 123 -10.80 -7.02 9.36
C PRO A 123 -10.75 -8.47 8.88
N THR A 124 -11.52 -9.34 9.50
CA THR A 124 -11.52 -10.77 9.18
C THR A 124 -12.07 -11.04 7.77
N GLU A 125 -13.16 -10.38 7.43
CA GLU A 125 -13.80 -10.48 6.12
C GLU A 125 -12.88 -9.93 5.04
N SER A 126 -12.20 -8.83 5.31
CA SER A 126 -11.23 -8.21 4.39
C SER A 126 -10.08 -9.17 4.08
N LEU A 127 -9.52 -9.83 5.08
CA LEU A 127 -8.42 -10.78 4.87
C LEU A 127 -8.90 -12.04 4.13
N LYS A 128 -10.13 -12.48 4.38
CA LYS A 128 -10.73 -13.62 3.69
C LYS A 128 -11.17 -13.34 2.25
N ALA A 129 -11.32 -12.06 1.89
CA ALA A 129 -11.80 -11.67 0.57
C ALA A 129 -10.85 -12.08 -0.57
N SER A 130 -9.55 -12.16 -0.30
CA SER A 130 -8.57 -12.61 -1.29
C SER A 130 -7.30 -13.14 -0.62
N ARG A 131 -6.73 -14.19 -1.22
CA ARG A 131 -5.39 -14.69 -0.84
C ARG A 131 -4.26 -13.76 -1.29
N ASP A 132 -4.56 -12.78 -2.12
CA ASP A 132 -3.59 -11.81 -2.62
C ASP A 132 -3.32 -10.68 -1.60
N ILE A 133 -4.11 -10.60 -0.53
CA ILE A 133 -3.90 -9.68 0.59
C ILE A 133 -3.08 -10.42 1.65
N ASP A 134 -1.84 -10.02 1.85
CA ASP A 134 -0.96 -10.67 2.85
C ASP A 134 -1.25 -10.17 4.26
N PHE A 135 -1.60 -8.89 4.42
CA PHE A 135 -1.78 -8.26 5.73
C PHE A 135 -2.93 -7.25 5.72
N ILE A 136 -3.49 -7.04 6.90
CA ILE A 136 -4.37 -5.89 7.19
C ILE A 136 -3.88 -5.20 8.45
N VAL A 137 -4.04 -3.88 8.51
CA VAL A 137 -3.73 -3.09 9.70
C VAL A 137 -4.99 -2.40 10.20
N ARG A 138 -5.44 -2.76 11.39
CA ARG A 138 -6.75 -2.36 11.94
C ARG A 138 -6.77 -1.00 12.61
N ALA A 139 -5.65 -0.60 13.18
CA ALA A 139 -5.54 0.61 13.98
C ALA A 139 -4.81 1.72 13.21
N GLU A 140 -4.21 2.63 13.94
CA GLU A 140 -3.29 3.59 13.36
C GLU A 140 -2.15 2.85 12.68
N PHE A 141 -2.13 2.92 11.37
CA PHE A 141 -1.24 2.08 10.57
C PHE A 141 0.15 2.68 10.38
N ASP A 142 0.32 3.96 10.68
CA ASP A 142 1.55 4.71 10.41
C ASP A 142 2.78 4.03 11.01
N HIS A 143 2.75 3.76 12.31
CA HIS A 143 3.86 3.09 12.98
C HIS A 143 3.94 1.60 12.64
N ALA A 144 2.79 0.91 12.58
CA ALA A 144 2.75 -0.53 12.33
C ALA A 144 3.32 -0.89 10.97
N VAL A 145 3.00 -0.11 9.93
CA VAL A 145 3.50 -0.33 8.57
C VAL A 145 4.99 -0.03 8.46
N VAL A 146 5.45 1.05 9.08
CA VAL A 146 6.86 1.43 9.09
C VAL A 146 7.69 0.39 9.83
N GLU A 147 7.22 -0.07 10.97
CA GLU A 147 7.89 -1.10 11.76
C GLU A 147 7.94 -2.44 11.01
N PHE A 148 6.83 -2.85 10.42
CA PHE A 148 6.80 -4.04 9.58
C PHE A 148 7.81 -3.96 8.43
N ALA A 149 7.84 -2.85 7.69
CA ALA A 149 8.75 -2.67 6.57
C ALA A 149 10.23 -2.70 6.98
N ARG A 150 10.55 -2.26 8.19
CA ARG A 150 11.91 -2.34 8.75
C ARG A 150 12.27 -3.75 9.22
N GLN A 151 11.34 -4.42 9.89
CA GLN A 151 11.57 -5.77 10.42
C GLN A 151 11.50 -6.84 9.34
N ALA A 152 10.72 -6.64 8.29
CA ALA A 152 10.51 -7.63 7.25
C ALA A 152 11.82 -8.01 6.52
N LEU A 153 12.75 -7.09 6.37
CA LEU A 153 14.09 -7.41 5.83
C LEU A 153 14.89 -8.36 6.72
N GLN A 154 14.68 -8.30 8.03
CA GLN A 154 15.32 -9.22 8.98
C GLN A 154 14.63 -10.58 8.97
N LEU A 155 13.30 -10.61 8.76
CA LEU A 155 12.50 -11.82 8.74
C LEU A 155 12.51 -12.53 7.38
N PHE A 156 12.72 -11.77 6.31
CA PHE A 156 12.74 -12.26 4.92
C PHE A 156 14.02 -11.81 4.21
N PRO A 157 15.19 -12.30 4.64
CA PRO A 157 16.41 -12.07 3.88
C PRO A 157 16.21 -12.64 2.48
N GLN A 158 16.64 -11.88 1.47
CA GLN A 158 16.48 -12.17 0.04
C GLN A 158 16.51 -13.67 -0.27
N GLY A 159 15.34 -14.26 -0.58
CA GLY A 159 15.21 -15.66 -0.98
C GLY A 159 14.89 -16.68 0.12
N GLY A 160 14.55 -16.27 1.33
CA GLY A 160 14.24 -17.18 2.44
C GLY A 160 12.79 -17.62 2.50
N THR A 161 12.56 -18.90 2.62
CA THR A 161 11.28 -19.56 2.87
C THR A 161 10.66 -19.07 4.17
N VAL A 162 9.38 -18.71 4.13
CA VAL A 162 8.57 -18.44 5.32
C VAL A 162 8.52 -19.70 6.17
N LEU A 163 9.04 -19.63 7.39
CA LEU A 163 8.77 -20.65 8.41
C LEU A 163 7.34 -20.38 8.97
N GLY A 164 6.50 -21.41 8.88
CA GLY A 164 5.13 -21.40 9.34
C GLY A 164 4.98 -21.27 10.85
#